data_b3c0426dc4c0ab1b11655595cb6c181c
#
_entry.id   b3c0426dc4c0ab1b11655595cb6c181c
#
_cell.length_a   1.000
_cell.length_b   1.000
_cell.length_c   1.000
_cell.angle_alpha   90.00
_cell.angle_beta   90.00
_cell.angle_gamma   90.00
#
_symmetry.space_group_name_H-M   'P 1'
#
loop_
_entity.id
_entity.type
_entity.pdbx_description
1 polymer ?
#
loop_
_entity_poly.entity_id
_entity_poly.type
_entity_poly.pdbx_seq_one_letter_code
_entity_poly.pdbx_strand_id
1 'polypeptide(L)'
;MVDEKSLIRESELQNYLLVEGSDDAHIFKCLLDYFQIPFEFRGQSRYNQPPKGLIKIVDKEGIDALLDTLEVELIANREGRFGIVLDADTNLEARWQSVRNRLIPFGYSAVPSTPFPQGTIVVENERPVVGIWLMPDNKVPGMMEDFISFLVPPDDLLWPLTVDVLTRVIETDCRFPLVHKSKALIHTWLAWQRKPGTPTGRAITSHYLDANAPHAQLLMTWIRQLFNLESA
;
A
#
# COMPACT_ATOMS: atom_id res chain seq x y z
N MET A 1 13.49 -0.85 -35.33
CA MET A 1 12.29 -1.71 -35.35
C MET A 1 12.19 -2.33 -33.98
N VAL A 2 11.23 -1.89 -33.19
CA VAL A 2 10.93 -2.53 -31.91
C VAL A 2 10.27 -3.85 -32.26
N ASP A 3 10.79 -4.95 -31.72
CA ASP A 3 10.33 -6.30 -32.04
C ASP A 3 8.86 -6.44 -31.58
N GLU A 4 7.96 -6.77 -32.52
CA GLU A 4 6.53 -6.95 -32.26
C GLU A 4 6.26 -8.01 -31.17
N LYS A 5 7.16 -8.98 -31.02
CA LYS A 5 7.16 -9.98 -29.93
C LYS A 5 7.43 -9.36 -28.55
N SER A 6 8.21 -8.28 -28.47
CA SER A 6 8.47 -7.54 -27.22
C SER A 6 7.24 -6.77 -26.76
N LEU A 7 6.49 -6.17 -27.69
CA LEU A 7 5.25 -5.45 -27.41
C LEU A 7 4.09 -6.36 -26.95
N ILE A 8 3.99 -7.55 -27.55
CA ILE A 8 2.97 -8.56 -27.16
C ILE A 8 3.29 -9.10 -25.74
N ARG A 9 4.57 -9.36 -25.43
CA ARG A 9 4.98 -9.81 -24.09
C ARG A 9 4.69 -8.79 -22.98
N GLU A 10 4.90 -7.49 -23.22
CA GLU A 10 4.59 -6.45 -22.23
C GLU A 10 3.09 -6.29 -21.92
N SER A 11 2.19 -6.62 -22.85
CA SER A 11 0.74 -6.57 -22.63
C SER A 11 0.20 -7.76 -21.81
N GLU A 12 0.98 -8.84 -21.69
CA GLU A 12 0.63 -10.03 -20.92
C GLU A 12 1.21 -10.05 -19.50
N LEU A 13 2.12 -9.10 -19.18
CA LEU A 13 2.70 -8.99 -17.84
C LEU A 13 1.61 -8.69 -16.80
N GLN A 14 1.49 -9.57 -15.82
CA GLN A 14 0.54 -9.42 -14.73
C GLN A 14 1.17 -8.62 -13.58
N ASN A 15 0.51 -7.56 -13.18
CA ASN A 15 0.89 -6.71 -12.07
C ASN A 15 0.00 -7.01 -10.87
N TYR A 16 0.60 -7.35 -9.74
CA TYR A 16 -0.12 -7.64 -8.50
C TYR A 16 0.30 -6.67 -7.40
N LEU A 17 -0.68 -6.10 -6.73
CA LEU A 17 -0.47 -5.34 -5.49
C LEU A 17 -1.07 -6.14 -4.34
N LEU A 18 -0.20 -6.79 -3.57
CA LEU A 18 -0.55 -7.61 -2.43
C LEU A 18 -0.59 -6.72 -1.18
N VAL A 19 -1.69 -6.76 -0.46
CA VAL A 19 -1.90 -6.01 0.78
C VAL A 19 -2.40 -6.93 1.88
N GLU A 20 -2.23 -6.53 3.15
CA GLU A 20 -2.56 -7.39 4.28
C GLU A 20 -4.06 -7.64 4.42
N GLY A 21 -4.88 -6.60 4.27
CA GLY A 21 -6.30 -6.68 4.56
C GLY A 21 -7.22 -6.00 3.57
N SER A 22 -8.52 -6.24 3.77
CA SER A 22 -9.56 -5.70 2.89
C SER A 22 -9.67 -4.18 2.97
N ASP A 23 -9.39 -3.58 4.13
CA ASP A 23 -9.43 -2.13 4.32
C ASP A 23 -8.28 -1.47 3.54
N ASP A 24 -7.07 -2.07 3.57
CA ASP A 24 -5.92 -1.62 2.78
C ASP A 24 -6.22 -1.70 1.29
N ALA A 25 -6.80 -2.81 0.84
CA ALA A 25 -7.19 -3.00 -0.55
C ALA A 25 -8.20 -1.92 -1.01
N HIS A 26 -9.15 -1.53 -0.15
CA HIS A 26 -10.08 -0.43 -0.44
C HIS A 26 -9.40 0.93 -0.48
N ILE A 27 -8.40 1.19 0.37
CA ILE A 27 -7.60 2.41 0.37
C ILE A 27 -6.80 2.49 -0.95
N PHE A 28 -6.09 1.42 -1.33
CA PHE A 28 -5.36 1.38 -2.59
C PHE A 28 -6.27 1.52 -3.81
N LYS A 29 -7.43 0.87 -3.81
CA LYS A 29 -8.44 1.08 -4.85
C LYS A 29 -8.77 2.57 -5.02
N CYS A 30 -9.02 3.29 -3.92
CA CYS A 30 -9.37 4.71 -3.97
C CYS A 30 -8.18 5.59 -4.36
N LEU A 31 -6.95 5.27 -3.93
CA LEU A 31 -5.74 5.96 -4.36
C LEU A 31 -5.49 5.76 -5.86
N LEU A 32 -5.51 4.52 -6.35
CA LEU A 32 -5.30 4.24 -7.77
C LEU A 32 -6.37 4.89 -8.65
N ASP A 33 -7.62 4.92 -8.19
CA ASP A 33 -8.71 5.61 -8.88
C ASP A 33 -8.48 7.13 -8.95
N TYR A 34 -8.08 7.75 -7.84
CA TYR A 34 -7.75 9.17 -7.78
C TYR A 34 -6.61 9.55 -8.74
N PHE A 35 -5.55 8.73 -8.80
CA PHE A 35 -4.39 8.94 -9.67
C PHE A 35 -4.58 8.39 -11.09
N GLN A 36 -5.79 7.92 -11.43
CA GLN A 36 -6.16 7.37 -12.74
C GLN A 36 -5.27 6.21 -13.20
N ILE A 37 -4.71 5.45 -12.25
CA ILE A 37 -3.96 4.24 -12.51
C ILE A 37 -4.94 3.08 -12.71
N PRO A 38 -4.82 2.29 -13.79
CA PRO A 38 -5.75 1.20 -14.06
C PRO A 38 -5.58 0.06 -13.06
N PHE A 39 -6.71 -0.42 -12.54
CA PHE A 39 -6.71 -1.53 -11.57
C PHE A 39 -7.88 -2.49 -11.78
N GLU A 40 -7.72 -3.70 -11.25
CA GLU A 40 -8.74 -4.69 -10.99
C GLU A 40 -8.84 -4.93 -9.49
N PHE A 41 -10.05 -4.99 -8.98
CA PHE A 41 -10.30 -5.22 -7.56
C PHE A 41 -11.35 -6.31 -7.38
N ARG A 42 -11.02 -7.39 -6.67
CA ARG A 42 -11.91 -8.55 -6.43
C ARG A 42 -12.50 -9.14 -7.72
N GLY A 43 -11.67 -9.29 -8.75
CA GLY A 43 -12.07 -9.81 -10.04
C GLY A 43 -12.97 -8.86 -10.85
N GLN A 44 -13.18 -7.64 -10.38
CA GLN A 44 -13.97 -6.63 -11.08
C GLN A 44 -13.05 -5.54 -11.66
N SER A 45 -13.17 -5.34 -12.95
CA SER A 45 -12.50 -4.26 -13.68
C SER A 45 -13.55 -3.41 -14.43
N ARG A 46 -13.32 -2.11 -14.50
CA ARG A 46 -14.14 -1.21 -15.34
C ARG A 46 -13.78 -1.28 -16.84
N TYR A 47 -12.79 -2.08 -17.18
CA TYR A 47 -12.28 -2.18 -18.56
C TYR A 47 -12.78 -3.46 -19.20
N ASN A 48 -13.33 -3.35 -20.43
CA ASN A 48 -13.71 -4.51 -21.23
C ASN A 48 -12.51 -5.34 -21.71
N GLN A 49 -11.38 -4.64 -21.93
CA GLN A 49 -10.08 -5.27 -22.19
C GLN A 49 -9.05 -4.68 -21.22
N PRO A 50 -8.19 -5.51 -20.61
CA PRO A 50 -7.21 -5.03 -19.65
C PRO A 50 -6.27 -4.00 -20.32
N PRO A 51 -6.19 -2.76 -19.83
CA PRO A 51 -5.23 -1.80 -20.34
C PRO A 51 -3.81 -2.20 -19.93
N LYS A 52 -2.81 -1.70 -20.67
CA LYS A 52 -1.40 -1.84 -20.29
C LYS A 52 -1.21 -1.31 -18.86
N GLY A 53 -0.48 -2.07 -18.05
CA GLY A 53 -0.18 -1.66 -16.68
C GLY A 53 -1.31 -1.88 -15.68
N LEU A 54 -2.39 -2.63 -16.03
CA LEU A 54 -3.45 -2.97 -15.09
C LEU A 54 -2.88 -3.64 -13.83
N ILE A 55 -3.20 -3.10 -12.66
CA ILE A 55 -2.77 -3.63 -11.37
C ILE A 55 -3.91 -4.43 -10.74
N LYS A 56 -3.67 -5.69 -10.39
CA LYS A 56 -4.60 -6.51 -9.62
C LYS A 56 -4.35 -6.31 -8.13
N ILE A 57 -5.31 -5.71 -7.43
CA ILE A 57 -5.25 -5.54 -5.97
C ILE A 57 -5.76 -6.82 -5.31
N VAL A 58 -4.91 -7.43 -4.46
CA VAL A 58 -5.20 -8.71 -3.78
C VAL A 58 -4.99 -8.53 -2.28
N ASP A 59 -6.07 -8.68 -1.50
CA ASP A 59 -6.01 -8.79 -0.04
C ASP A 59 -5.69 -10.25 0.36
N LYS A 60 -4.83 -10.42 1.36
CA LYS A 60 -4.29 -11.72 1.76
C LYS A 60 -4.78 -12.20 3.13
N GLU A 61 -5.74 -11.49 3.73
CA GLU A 61 -6.32 -11.83 5.05
C GLU A 61 -5.28 -11.92 6.18
N GLY A 62 -4.23 -11.09 6.10
CA GLY A 62 -3.20 -10.90 7.11
C GLY A 62 -1.78 -11.18 6.62
N ILE A 63 -0.82 -10.73 7.44
CA ILE A 63 0.61 -10.76 7.12
C ILE A 63 1.13 -12.21 6.96
N ASP A 64 0.71 -13.13 7.82
CA ASP A 64 1.19 -14.51 7.76
C ASP A 64 0.73 -15.18 6.45
N ALA A 65 -0.54 -15.03 6.10
CA ALA A 65 -1.08 -15.54 4.85
C ALA A 65 -0.39 -14.91 3.62
N LEU A 66 -0.09 -13.61 3.67
CA LEU A 66 0.62 -12.91 2.60
C LEU A 66 2.04 -13.47 2.43
N LEU A 67 2.81 -13.57 3.51
CA LEU A 67 4.19 -14.05 3.47
C LEU A 67 4.30 -15.53 3.16
N ASP A 68 3.38 -16.37 3.63
CA ASP A 68 3.38 -17.81 3.40
C ASP A 68 2.98 -18.18 1.96
N THR A 69 2.13 -17.35 1.33
CA THR A 69 1.72 -17.58 -0.08
C THR A 69 2.63 -16.90 -1.10
N LEU A 70 3.52 -16.01 -0.67
CA LEU A 70 4.34 -15.18 -1.56
C LEU A 70 5.17 -16.01 -2.55
N GLU A 71 5.84 -17.05 -2.09
CA GLU A 71 6.67 -17.92 -2.95
C GLU A 71 5.83 -18.56 -4.06
N VAL A 72 4.65 -19.09 -3.73
CA VAL A 72 3.73 -19.70 -4.69
C VAL A 72 3.28 -18.70 -5.75
N GLU A 73 2.94 -17.48 -5.33
CA GLU A 73 2.53 -16.40 -6.25
C GLU A 73 3.67 -16.02 -7.21
N LEU A 74 4.89 -15.88 -6.70
CA LEU A 74 6.07 -15.56 -7.51
C LEU A 74 6.41 -16.68 -8.50
N ILE A 75 6.23 -17.95 -8.13
CA ILE A 75 6.43 -19.09 -9.04
C ILE A 75 5.37 -19.11 -10.15
N ALA A 76 4.12 -18.87 -9.78
CA ALA A 76 3.00 -18.91 -10.71
C ALA A 76 3.07 -17.81 -11.79
N ASN A 77 3.73 -16.67 -11.49
CA ASN A 77 3.75 -15.48 -12.35
C ASN A 77 5.18 -14.97 -12.59
N ARG A 78 6.05 -15.82 -13.15
CA ARG A 78 7.50 -15.56 -13.28
C ARG A 78 7.90 -14.27 -13.99
N GLU A 79 7.10 -13.81 -14.92
CA GLU A 79 7.34 -12.57 -15.66
C GLU A 79 6.58 -11.36 -15.08
N GLY A 80 5.86 -11.56 -13.96
CA GLY A 80 5.02 -10.55 -13.32
C GLY A 80 5.80 -9.50 -12.52
N ARG A 81 5.06 -8.50 -12.03
CA ARG A 81 5.54 -7.50 -11.08
C ARG A 81 4.66 -7.55 -9.84
N PHE A 82 5.28 -7.61 -8.68
CA PHE A 82 4.60 -7.73 -7.39
C PHE A 82 4.93 -6.54 -6.50
N GLY A 83 3.92 -5.75 -6.13
CA GLY A 83 4.00 -4.81 -5.02
C GLY A 83 3.52 -5.49 -3.75
N ILE A 84 4.33 -5.46 -2.71
CA ILE A 84 4.03 -6.00 -1.39
C ILE A 84 3.93 -4.81 -0.44
N VAL A 85 2.76 -4.60 0.14
CA VAL A 85 2.53 -3.53 1.11
C VAL A 85 2.18 -4.15 2.45
N LEU A 86 2.94 -3.79 3.47
CA LEU A 86 2.83 -4.35 4.81
C LEU A 86 2.87 -3.26 5.87
N ASP A 87 2.18 -3.45 6.97
CA ASP A 87 2.34 -2.61 8.14
C ASP A 87 3.69 -2.89 8.83
N ALA A 88 4.42 -1.86 9.20
CA ALA A 88 5.61 -2.01 10.03
C ALA A 88 5.28 -2.34 11.49
N ASP A 89 4.03 -2.14 11.88
CA ASP A 89 3.55 -2.28 13.25
C ASP A 89 4.41 -1.50 14.27
N THR A 90 4.91 -2.18 15.27
CA THR A 90 5.75 -1.59 16.33
C THR A 90 7.26 -1.67 16.03
N ASN A 91 7.67 -2.42 14.99
CA ASN A 91 9.09 -2.67 14.71
C ASN A 91 9.35 -2.83 13.21
N LEU A 92 9.75 -1.74 12.58
CA LEU A 92 10.08 -1.67 11.15
C LEU A 92 11.21 -2.67 10.76
N GLU A 93 12.24 -2.79 11.59
CA GLU A 93 13.38 -3.66 11.31
C GLU A 93 12.97 -5.14 11.33
N ALA A 94 12.21 -5.55 12.34
CA ALA A 94 11.69 -6.91 12.42
C ALA A 94 10.77 -7.24 11.23
N ARG A 95 9.90 -6.30 10.82
CA ARG A 95 9.06 -6.45 9.65
C ARG A 95 9.87 -6.59 8.37
N TRP A 96 10.87 -5.74 8.18
CA TRP A 96 11.77 -5.82 7.05
C TRP A 96 12.52 -7.16 7.01
N GLN A 97 13.02 -7.62 8.17
CA GLN A 97 13.71 -8.90 8.25
C GLN A 97 12.78 -10.07 7.91
N SER A 98 11.49 -10.03 8.28
CA SER A 98 10.53 -11.08 7.91
C SER A 98 10.36 -11.20 6.39
N VAL A 99 10.31 -10.08 5.67
CA VAL A 99 10.28 -10.05 4.19
C VAL A 99 11.57 -10.61 3.60
N ARG A 100 12.72 -10.17 4.11
CA ARG A 100 14.04 -10.67 3.66
C ARG A 100 14.18 -12.18 3.84
N ASN A 101 13.72 -12.71 4.96
CA ASN A 101 13.75 -14.14 5.26
C ASN A 101 12.89 -14.98 4.30
N ARG A 102 11.93 -14.39 3.58
CA ARG A 102 11.16 -15.05 2.52
C ARG A 102 11.84 -14.89 1.16
N LEU A 103 12.33 -13.70 0.83
CA LEU A 103 12.86 -13.41 -0.51
C LEU A 103 14.27 -13.96 -0.74
N ILE A 104 15.17 -13.86 0.23
CA ILE A 104 16.58 -14.30 0.06
C ILE A 104 16.69 -15.81 -0.21
N PRO A 105 16.06 -16.72 0.56
CA PRO A 105 16.08 -18.15 0.25
C PRO A 105 15.44 -18.47 -1.10
N PHE A 106 14.46 -17.66 -1.53
CA PHE A 106 13.82 -17.79 -2.83
C PHE A 106 14.70 -17.27 -3.99
N GLY A 107 15.90 -16.75 -3.69
CA GLY A 107 16.93 -16.36 -4.66
C GLY A 107 16.94 -14.89 -5.05
N TYR A 108 16.34 -14.00 -4.25
CA TYR A 108 16.50 -12.57 -4.40
C TYR A 108 17.75 -12.09 -3.64
N SER A 109 18.90 -12.14 -4.31
CA SER A 109 20.19 -11.79 -3.70
C SER A 109 20.38 -10.29 -3.45
N ALA A 110 19.69 -9.46 -4.21
CA ALA A 110 19.81 -8.00 -4.17
C ALA A 110 18.91 -7.31 -3.13
N VAL A 111 18.24 -8.06 -2.23
CA VAL A 111 17.41 -7.44 -1.17
C VAL A 111 18.31 -6.71 -0.18
N PRO A 112 18.17 -5.37 -0.02
CA PRO A 112 19.05 -4.58 0.86
C PRO A 112 18.88 -4.96 2.33
N SER A 113 19.86 -4.56 3.18
CA SER A 113 19.81 -4.81 4.62
C SER A 113 18.70 -4.02 5.33
N THR A 114 18.36 -2.86 4.81
CA THR A 114 17.29 -1.98 5.31
C THR A 114 16.40 -1.53 4.16
N PRO A 115 15.10 -1.21 4.39
CA PRO A 115 14.24 -0.71 3.34
C PRO A 115 14.72 0.67 2.83
N PHE A 116 14.48 0.95 1.56
CA PHE A 116 14.74 2.29 1.03
C PHE A 116 13.57 3.22 1.34
N PRO A 117 13.84 4.48 1.76
CA PRO A 117 12.80 5.46 2.09
C PRO A 117 11.79 5.74 0.97
N GLN A 118 12.20 5.61 -0.29
CA GLN A 118 11.36 5.79 -1.48
C GLN A 118 10.64 4.50 -1.92
N GLY A 119 10.66 3.47 -1.11
CA GLY A 119 10.22 2.11 -1.46
C GLY A 119 11.35 1.29 -2.08
N THR A 120 11.36 0.01 -1.80
CA THR A 120 12.38 -0.91 -2.31
C THR A 120 11.84 -1.64 -3.53
N ILE A 121 12.62 -1.69 -4.61
CA ILE A 121 12.33 -2.50 -5.80
C ILE A 121 13.53 -3.42 -6.02
N VAL A 122 13.27 -4.71 -6.07
CA VAL A 122 14.28 -5.75 -6.27
C VAL A 122 14.06 -6.39 -7.63
N VAL A 123 15.11 -6.38 -8.43
CA VAL A 123 15.15 -7.02 -9.75
C VAL A 123 16.18 -8.14 -9.70
N GLU A 124 15.76 -9.34 -10.04
CA GLU A 124 16.62 -10.50 -10.11
C GLU A 124 16.42 -11.22 -11.45
N ASN A 125 17.49 -11.79 -12.02
CA ASN A 125 17.38 -12.49 -13.31
C ASN A 125 16.42 -13.68 -13.23
N GLU A 126 15.61 -13.85 -14.25
CA GLU A 126 14.64 -14.96 -14.41
C GLU A 126 13.60 -15.04 -13.27
N ARG A 127 13.35 -13.93 -12.57
CA ARG A 127 12.38 -13.83 -11.47
C ARG A 127 11.47 -12.62 -11.64
N PRO A 128 10.27 -12.67 -11.06
CA PRO A 128 9.39 -11.51 -10.99
C PRO A 128 10.10 -10.30 -10.37
N VAL A 129 9.74 -9.11 -10.80
CA VAL A 129 10.16 -7.88 -10.11
C VAL A 129 9.34 -7.72 -8.83
N VAL A 130 10.00 -7.53 -7.69
CA VAL A 130 9.34 -7.36 -6.40
C VAL A 130 9.59 -5.97 -5.84
N GLY A 131 8.52 -5.25 -5.60
CA GLY A 131 8.53 -4.01 -4.83
C GLY A 131 8.04 -4.24 -3.41
N ILE A 132 8.64 -3.58 -2.42
CA ILE A 132 8.24 -3.66 -1.02
C ILE A 132 8.03 -2.24 -0.50
N TRP A 133 6.89 -2.04 0.15
CA TRP A 133 6.56 -0.82 0.89
C TRP A 133 6.11 -1.18 2.30
N LEU A 134 6.78 -0.63 3.30
CA LEU A 134 6.39 -0.75 4.70
C LEU A 134 5.67 0.52 5.15
N MET A 135 4.42 0.37 5.58
CA MET A 135 3.65 1.48 6.12
C MET A 135 4.25 1.98 7.43
N PRO A 136 4.18 3.28 7.70
CA PRO A 136 3.55 4.32 6.88
C PRO A 136 4.44 4.86 5.76
N ASP A 137 5.80 4.81 5.87
CA ASP A 137 6.70 5.56 4.99
C ASP A 137 8.09 4.91 4.78
N ASN A 138 8.24 3.63 5.08
CA ASN A 138 9.52 2.87 5.06
C ASN A 138 10.60 3.36 6.05
N LYS A 139 10.27 4.29 6.98
CA LYS A 139 11.25 4.91 7.89
C LYS A 139 10.91 4.71 9.35
N VAL A 140 9.62 4.72 9.69
CA VAL A 140 9.17 4.61 11.07
C VAL A 140 8.23 3.43 11.25
N PRO A 141 8.11 2.87 12.46
CA PRO A 141 7.05 1.94 12.80
C PRO A 141 5.67 2.58 12.62
N GLY A 142 4.66 1.77 12.34
CA GLY A 142 3.28 2.22 12.17
C GLY A 142 2.52 1.32 11.19
N MET A 143 1.33 1.77 10.84
CA MET A 143 0.39 1.03 10.02
C MET A 143 -0.28 1.93 8.96
N MET A 144 -1.20 1.37 8.21
CA MET A 144 -1.94 2.09 7.16
C MET A 144 -2.62 3.35 7.72
N GLU A 145 -3.15 3.33 8.94
CA GLU A 145 -3.81 4.49 9.54
C GLU A 145 -2.82 5.62 9.86
N ASP A 146 -1.56 5.31 10.15
CA ASP A 146 -0.51 6.34 10.30
C ASP A 146 -0.22 7.00 8.95
N PHE A 147 -0.15 6.23 7.86
CA PHE A 147 -0.04 6.77 6.50
C PHE A 147 -1.24 7.68 6.17
N ILE A 148 -2.46 7.26 6.48
CA ILE A 148 -3.67 8.08 6.27
C ILE A 148 -3.60 9.38 7.08
N SER A 149 -3.02 9.35 8.27
CA SER A 149 -2.82 10.57 9.09
C SER A 149 -1.96 11.62 8.39
N PHE A 150 -1.00 11.21 7.59
CA PHE A 150 -0.16 12.12 6.78
C PHE A 150 -0.93 12.81 5.64
N LEU A 151 -2.12 12.30 5.30
CA LEU A 151 -2.99 12.83 4.25
C LEU A 151 -4.05 13.80 4.81
N VAL A 152 -4.14 13.97 6.12
CA VAL A 152 -5.02 14.99 6.71
C VAL A 152 -4.50 16.37 6.30
N PRO A 153 -5.35 17.26 5.76
CA PRO A 153 -4.92 18.61 5.37
C PRO A 153 -4.24 19.34 6.53
N PRO A 154 -3.12 20.02 6.30
CA PRO A 154 -2.34 20.66 7.39
C PRO A 154 -3.08 21.80 8.10
N ASP A 155 -4.11 22.36 7.47
CA ASP A 155 -4.98 23.43 7.99
C ASP A 155 -6.30 22.89 8.56
N ASP A 156 -6.48 21.58 8.68
CA ASP A 156 -7.67 20.97 9.26
C ASP A 156 -7.80 21.27 10.75
N LEU A 157 -8.85 22.01 11.12
CA LEU A 157 -9.08 22.46 12.50
C LEU A 157 -9.55 21.34 13.43
N LEU A 158 -10.10 20.26 12.88
CA LEU A 158 -10.59 19.13 13.69
C LEU A 158 -9.46 18.17 14.05
N TRP A 159 -8.38 18.15 13.28
CA TRP A 159 -7.28 17.21 13.54
C TRP A 159 -6.62 17.41 14.90
N PRO A 160 -6.15 18.62 15.29
CA PRO A 160 -5.58 18.86 16.61
C PRO A 160 -6.60 18.59 17.74
N LEU A 161 -7.88 18.91 17.52
CA LEU A 161 -8.95 18.62 18.48
C LEU A 161 -9.12 17.11 18.64
N THR A 162 -9.06 16.32 17.56
CA THR A 162 -9.15 14.87 17.60
C THR A 162 -8.00 14.27 18.43
N VAL A 163 -6.78 14.78 18.24
CA VAL A 163 -5.60 14.36 19.02
C VAL A 163 -5.78 14.64 20.52
N ASP A 164 -6.25 15.86 20.88
CA ASP A 164 -6.50 16.22 22.26
C ASP A 164 -7.57 15.34 22.92
N VAL A 165 -8.71 15.16 22.25
CA VAL A 165 -9.80 14.32 22.76
C VAL A 165 -9.34 12.87 22.94
N LEU A 166 -8.65 12.30 21.95
CA LEU A 166 -8.15 10.93 22.07
C LEU A 166 -7.16 10.77 23.21
N THR A 167 -6.28 11.75 23.42
CA THR A 167 -5.35 11.76 24.55
C THR A 167 -6.10 11.68 25.89
N ARG A 168 -7.14 12.50 26.06
CA ARG A 168 -7.99 12.46 27.27
C ARG A 168 -8.72 11.13 27.43
N VAL A 169 -9.21 10.53 26.35
CA VAL A 169 -9.85 9.21 26.39
C VAL A 169 -8.85 8.16 26.88
N ILE A 170 -7.61 8.18 26.36
CA ILE A 170 -6.56 7.23 26.79
C ILE A 170 -6.23 7.38 28.29
N GLU A 171 -6.17 8.61 28.79
CA GLU A 171 -5.89 8.91 30.20
C GLU A 171 -7.07 8.57 31.12
N THR A 172 -8.30 8.60 30.63
CA THR A 172 -9.51 8.40 31.43
C THR A 172 -9.93 6.93 31.50
N ASP A 173 -10.18 6.29 30.35
CA ASP A 173 -10.62 4.89 30.23
C ASP A 173 -10.31 4.38 28.82
N CYS A 174 -9.07 3.96 28.59
CA CYS A 174 -8.63 3.41 27.30
C CYS A 174 -9.13 1.98 27.13
N ARG A 175 -10.11 1.77 26.23
CA ARG A 175 -10.74 0.47 25.96
C ARG A 175 -10.15 -0.30 24.79
N PHE A 176 -9.13 0.25 24.13
CA PHE A 176 -8.44 -0.39 23.01
C PHE A 176 -6.95 -0.53 23.29
N PRO A 177 -6.25 -1.52 22.71
CA PRO A 177 -4.80 -1.62 22.81
C PRO A 177 -4.12 -0.39 22.20
N LEU A 178 -3.09 0.15 22.85
CA LEU A 178 -2.39 1.37 22.39
C LEU A 178 -1.81 1.25 20.99
N VAL A 179 -1.53 0.05 20.51
CA VAL A 179 -1.13 -0.20 19.11
C VAL A 179 -2.21 0.27 18.11
N HIS A 180 -3.49 0.30 18.52
CA HIS A 180 -4.60 0.78 17.69
C HIS A 180 -4.89 2.28 17.86
N LYS A 181 -3.96 3.04 18.46
CA LYS A 181 -4.15 4.49 18.67
C LYS A 181 -4.39 5.23 17.35
N SER A 182 -3.61 4.96 16.33
CA SER A 182 -3.74 5.58 14.99
C SER A 182 -5.08 5.26 14.36
N LYS A 183 -5.55 4.03 14.50
CA LYS A 183 -6.87 3.61 14.05
C LYS A 183 -7.99 4.39 14.75
N ALA A 184 -7.93 4.48 16.09
CA ALA A 184 -8.90 5.24 16.88
C ALA A 184 -8.89 6.73 16.49
N LEU A 185 -7.70 7.31 16.24
CA LEU A 185 -7.52 8.69 15.84
C LEU A 185 -8.22 8.98 14.49
N ILE A 186 -7.91 8.22 13.46
CA ILE A 186 -8.48 8.40 12.12
C ILE A 186 -10.00 8.20 12.13
N HIS A 187 -10.51 7.16 12.79
CA HIS A 187 -11.95 6.93 12.83
C HIS A 187 -12.70 8.02 13.62
N THR A 188 -12.10 8.55 14.70
CA THR A 188 -12.68 9.68 15.44
C THR A 188 -12.74 10.93 14.56
N TRP A 189 -11.64 11.27 13.86
CA TRP A 189 -11.61 12.39 12.94
C TRP A 189 -12.63 12.23 11.81
N LEU A 190 -12.75 11.03 11.22
CA LEU A 190 -13.74 10.73 10.18
C LEU A 190 -15.18 10.82 10.67
N ALA A 191 -15.44 10.53 11.96
CA ALA A 191 -16.76 10.67 12.55
C ALA A 191 -17.24 12.13 12.61
N TRP A 192 -16.33 13.09 12.58
CA TRP A 192 -16.65 14.53 12.63
C TRP A 192 -16.65 15.20 11.23
N GLN A 193 -16.41 14.45 10.17
CA GLN A 193 -16.47 14.98 8.82
C GLN A 193 -17.92 15.23 8.37
N ARG A 194 -18.08 16.00 7.28
CA ARG A 194 -19.39 16.37 6.72
C ARG A 194 -20.36 15.20 6.58
N LYS A 195 -19.85 13.97 6.34
CA LYS A 195 -20.61 12.74 6.33
C LYS A 195 -19.98 11.75 7.32
N PRO A 196 -20.45 11.70 8.59
CA PRO A 196 -19.98 10.73 9.56
C PRO A 196 -20.10 9.28 9.06
N GLY A 197 -19.13 8.43 9.43
CA GLY A 197 -19.09 7.05 8.99
C GLY A 197 -18.62 6.83 7.55
N THR A 198 -18.01 7.85 6.93
CA THR A 198 -17.32 7.68 5.64
C THR A 198 -16.14 6.71 5.83
N PRO A 199 -16.06 5.60 5.06
CA PRO A 199 -14.90 4.71 5.10
C PRO A 199 -13.60 5.41 4.71
N THR A 200 -12.47 5.00 5.28
CA THR A 200 -11.16 5.63 5.09
C THR A 200 -10.77 5.78 3.62
N GLY A 201 -10.91 4.74 2.82
CA GLY A 201 -10.63 4.82 1.37
C GLY A 201 -11.51 5.86 0.67
N ARG A 202 -12.81 5.92 1.01
CA ARG A 202 -13.72 6.91 0.43
C ARG A 202 -13.43 8.35 0.89
N ALA A 203 -12.77 8.55 2.01
CA ALA A 203 -12.36 9.87 2.46
C ALA A 203 -11.37 10.53 1.47
N ILE A 204 -10.58 9.72 0.75
CA ILE A 204 -9.67 10.16 -0.31
C ILE A 204 -10.49 10.73 -1.50
N THR A 205 -11.41 9.93 -2.05
CA THR A 205 -12.22 10.33 -3.20
C THR A 205 -13.29 11.38 -2.86
N SER A 206 -13.61 11.55 -1.57
CA SER A 206 -14.49 12.61 -1.07
C SER A 206 -13.74 13.90 -0.72
N HIS A 207 -12.43 13.96 -0.97
CA HIS A 207 -11.55 15.10 -0.68
C HIS A 207 -11.55 15.55 0.79
N TYR A 208 -11.73 14.60 1.72
CA TYR A 208 -11.46 14.86 3.15
C TYR A 208 -9.97 14.72 3.45
N LEU A 209 -9.28 13.83 2.72
CA LEU A 209 -7.85 13.61 2.75
C LEU A 209 -7.20 14.21 1.51
N ASP A 210 -6.02 14.78 1.68
CA ASP A 210 -5.22 15.32 0.58
C ASP A 210 -4.39 14.20 -0.07
N ALA A 211 -4.89 13.67 -1.17
CA ALA A 211 -4.16 12.67 -1.94
C ALA A 211 -2.89 13.24 -2.64
N ASN A 212 -2.71 14.57 -2.68
CA ASN A 212 -1.50 15.20 -3.18
C ASN A 212 -0.44 15.43 -2.09
N ALA A 213 -0.71 15.06 -0.85
CA ALA A 213 0.26 15.12 0.22
C ALA A 213 1.57 14.40 -0.16
N PRO A 214 2.74 14.89 0.32
CA PRO A 214 4.05 14.34 -0.08
C PRO A 214 4.19 12.82 0.11
N HIS A 215 3.59 12.27 1.18
CA HIS A 215 3.62 10.83 1.45
C HIS A 215 2.83 10.02 0.41
N ALA A 216 1.66 10.51 -0.04
CA ALA A 216 0.89 9.85 -1.08
C ALA A 216 1.62 9.94 -2.43
N GLN A 217 2.23 11.08 -2.75
CA GLN A 217 3.02 11.25 -3.98
C GLN A 217 4.23 10.31 -4.00
N LEU A 218 4.91 10.13 -2.87
CA LEU A 218 6.03 9.22 -2.76
C LEU A 218 5.61 7.76 -2.99
N LEU A 219 4.52 7.33 -2.35
CA LEU A 219 3.93 6.00 -2.55
C LEU A 219 3.52 5.77 -4.00
N MET A 220 2.86 6.76 -4.62
CA MET A 220 2.43 6.65 -6.03
C MET A 220 3.62 6.66 -7.00
N THR A 221 4.69 7.37 -6.68
CA THR A 221 5.94 7.32 -7.45
C THR A 221 6.54 5.92 -7.43
N TRP A 222 6.60 5.30 -6.26
CA TRP A 222 7.05 3.91 -6.12
C TRP A 222 6.16 2.94 -6.92
N ILE A 223 4.83 3.09 -6.85
CA ILE A 223 3.88 2.28 -7.63
C ILE A 223 4.15 2.43 -9.13
N ARG A 224 4.31 3.66 -9.63
CA ARG A 224 4.59 3.90 -11.05
C ARG A 224 5.91 3.28 -11.49
N GLN A 225 6.96 3.43 -10.69
CA GLN A 225 8.27 2.83 -10.97
C GLN A 225 8.21 1.30 -10.96
N LEU A 226 7.58 0.71 -9.95
CA LEU A 226 7.45 -0.73 -9.83
C LEU A 226 6.73 -1.34 -11.03
N PHE A 227 5.60 -0.79 -11.40
CA PHE A 227 4.75 -1.34 -12.46
C PHE A 227 5.04 -0.79 -13.86
N ASN A 228 6.14 -0.03 -14.00
CA ASN A 228 6.58 0.58 -15.27
C ASN A 228 5.45 1.37 -15.96
N LEU A 229 4.76 2.20 -15.17
CA LEU A 229 3.69 3.06 -15.66
C LEU A 229 4.29 4.40 -16.10
N GLU A 230 3.91 4.89 -17.26
CA GLU A 230 4.31 6.22 -17.73
C GLU A 230 3.77 7.29 -16.78
N SER A 231 4.57 8.34 -16.54
CA SER A 231 4.08 9.52 -15.83
C SER A 231 3.06 10.22 -16.72
N ALA A 232 1.85 10.41 -16.18
CA ALA A 232 0.80 11.14 -16.86
C ALA A 232 1.16 12.64 -16.97
#